data_923a5e3152e7429e199c2c576d351144
#
_entry.id   923a5e3152e7429e199c2c576d351144
#
_cell.length_a   1.000
_cell.length_b   1.000
_cell.length_c   1.000
_cell.angle_alpha   90.00
_cell.angle_beta   90.00
_cell.angle_gamma   90.00
#
_symmetry.space_group_name_H-M   'P 1'
#
loop_
_entity.id
_entity.type
_entity.pdbx_description
1 polymer ?
#
loop_
_entity_poly.entity_id
_entity_poly.type
_entity_poly.pdbx_seq_one_letter_code
_entity_poly.pdbx_strand_id
1 'polypeptide(L)'
;MASSVPHSQRATVFIAASEIDSNLYYATKFMAPDPFIYLEIKGERILVMSDLEMDRAKSQSSVDRVLSYSEVEGRAKTQGIAEPGTVEVVHILLREAGITQILVPANFPFGHALKFHSLGYQLHPKRDPFYEERVVKTDEEVRSIETAQRATEQAVEAAHELLRQASIENDQLWLEGIPLTSERVKKLINVTLMESDCVAQHTIVAGGEQACDPHNEGSGPLPAHRSIIFDVFPRSAINRYFADMSRTVVRGSPSPGLKRLYQTVLDAQEEAITKVKDGADGKRIHQGICTRFEKAGYTTGLVNGRMQGYFHGTGHGVGLDIHEMPRISRSGSLLQEGHVVTVEPGLYYPGLGAVRIEDMVLVTKDGCRNLTNFPKIFELD
;
A
#
# COMPACT_ATOMS: atom_id res chain seq x y z
N MET A 1 1.90 12.37 35.10
CA MET A 1 2.51 11.07 35.40
C MET A 1 1.48 10.01 35.04
N ALA A 2 1.64 9.35 33.90
CA ALA A 2 0.78 8.22 33.55
C ALA A 2 1.27 7.02 34.35
N SER A 3 0.44 6.50 35.25
CA SER A 3 0.71 5.27 36.00
C SER A 3 0.81 4.13 34.99
N SER A 4 1.97 3.50 34.90
CA SER A 4 2.14 2.27 34.14
C SER A 4 1.31 1.16 34.77
N VAL A 5 0.15 0.89 34.19
CA VAL A 5 -0.68 -0.25 34.59
C VAL A 5 0.07 -1.54 34.22
N PRO A 6 0.08 -2.56 35.08
CA PRO A 6 0.74 -3.83 34.77
C PRO A 6 0.17 -4.43 33.47
N HIS A 7 1.04 -4.90 32.57
CA HIS A 7 0.66 -5.58 31.32
C HIS A 7 -0.31 -6.75 31.54
N SER A 8 -0.37 -7.30 32.74
CA SER A 8 -1.25 -8.43 33.11
C SER A 8 -2.75 -8.14 33.14
N GLN A 9 -3.18 -6.88 33.09
CA GLN A 9 -4.61 -6.46 33.08
C GLN A 9 -5.08 -5.88 31.76
N ARG A 10 -4.26 -5.95 30.69
CA ARG A 10 -4.57 -5.40 29.38
C ARG A 10 -4.62 -6.52 28.33
N ALA A 11 -5.60 -6.45 27.44
CA ALA A 11 -5.70 -7.30 26.27
C ALA A 11 -5.72 -6.49 24.99
N THR A 12 -5.26 -7.07 23.89
CA THR A 12 -5.49 -6.55 22.54
C THR A 12 -6.79 -7.16 22.00
N VAL A 13 -7.62 -6.33 21.33
CA VAL A 13 -8.91 -6.75 20.77
C VAL A 13 -9.05 -6.23 19.36
N PHE A 14 -9.28 -7.13 18.39
CA PHE A 14 -9.73 -6.80 17.04
C PHE A 14 -11.09 -7.46 16.78
N ILE A 15 -11.98 -6.73 16.11
CA ILE A 15 -13.25 -7.21 15.57
C ILE A 15 -13.34 -6.66 14.15
N ALA A 16 -12.86 -7.41 13.18
CA ALA A 16 -12.75 -6.98 11.78
C ALA A 16 -12.61 -8.18 10.85
N ALA A 17 -12.75 -7.94 9.55
CA ALA A 17 -12.38 -8.91 8.51
C ALA A 17 -10.90 -8.72 8.14
N SER A 18 -10.11 -9.78 8.20
CA SER A 18 -8.68 -9.70 7.90
C SER A 18 -8.39 -9.45 6.41
N GLU A 19 -9.38 -9.63 5.54
CA GLU A 19 -9.26 -9.25 4.13
C GLU A 19 -9.05 -7.74 3.93
N ILE A 20 -9.55 -6.92 4.85
CA ILE A 20 -9.45 -5.46 4.79
C ILE A 20 -8.62 -4.86 5.94
N ASP A 21 -8.33 -5.62 6.99
CA ASP A 21 -7.51 -5.18 8.12
C ASP A 21 -6.15 -5.87 8.09
N SER A 22 -5.13 -5.13 7.67
CA SER A 22 -3.76 -5.63 7.52
C SER A 22 -3.10 -5.96 8.85
N ASN A 23 -3.47 -5.28 9.95
CA ASN A 23 -2.95 -5.60 11.28
C ASN A 23 -3.50 -6.93 11.79
N LEU A 24 -4.80 -7.16 11.58
CA LEU A 24 -5.43 -8.43 11.93
C LEU A 24 -4.86 -9.59 11.11
N TYR A 25 -4.65 -9.40 9.79
CA TYR A 25 -3.97 -10.38 8.96
C TYR A 25 -2.54 -10.63 9.43
N TYR A 26 -1.79 -9.58 9.76
CA TYR A 26 -0.41 -9.70 10.27
C TYR A 26 -0.34 -10.55 11.52
N ALA A 27 -1.23 -10.29 12.49
CA ALA A 27 -1.27 -11.02 13.76
C ALA A 27 -1.67 -12.48 13.63
N THR A 28 -2.55 -12.80 12.66
CA THR A 28 -3.18 -14.11 12.57
C THR A 28 -2.69 -14.96 11.40
N LYS A 29 -2.15 -14.34 10.36
CA LYS A 29 -1.86 -14.93 9.03
C LYS A 29 -3.08 -15.64 8.41
N PHE A 30 -4.27 -15.37 8.93
CA PHE A 30 -5.52 -15.97 8.50
C PHE A 30 -6.35 -14.97 7.71
N MET A 31 -6.75 -15.36 6.49
CA MET A 31 -7.56 -14.53 5.61
C MET A 31 -9.03 -14.94 5.67
N ALA A 32 -9.89 -14.00 6.07
CA ALA A 32 -11.34 -14.17 6.05
C ALA A 32 -12.04 -12.90 5.57
N PRO A 33 -13.07 -13.03 4.70
CA PRO A 33 -13.85 -11.90 4.20
C PRO A 33 -14.84 -11.37 5.24
N ASP A 34 -15.28 -12.22 6.15
CA ASP A 34 -16.22 -11.86 7.22
C ASP A 34 -15.48 -11.46 8.50
N PRO A 35 -16.04 -10.51 9.29
CA PRO A 35 -15.46 -10.13 10.57
C PRO A 35 -15.41 -11.29 11.56
N PHE A 36 -14.29 -11.40 12.26
CA PHE A 36 -14.07 -12.32 13.36
C PHE A 36 -13.39 -11.61 14.55
N ILE A 37 -13.27 -12.31 15.66
CA ILE A 37 -12.66 -11.76 16.87
C ILE A 37 -11.24 -12.29 17.02
N TYR A 38 -10.28 -11.40 17.22
CA TYR A 38 -8.94 -11.72 17.67
C TYR A 38 -8.68 -11.08 19.02
N LEU A 39 -8.12 -11.88 19.93
CA LEU A 39 -7.72 -11.45 21.26
C LEU A 39 -6.26 -11.83 21.51
N GLU A 40 -5.51 -10.94 22.12
CA GLU A 40 -4.25 -11.28 22.76
C GLU A 40 -4.39 -11.02 24.26
N ILE A 41 -4.39 -12.10 25.05
CA ILE A 41 -4.62 -12.07 26.50
C ILE A 41 -3.42 -12.69 27.21
N LYS A 42 -2.66 -11.91 27.95
CA LYS A 42 -1.47 -12.38 28.69
C LYS A 42 -0.45 -13.10 27.79
N GLY A 43 -0.33 -12.66 26.53
CA GLY A 43 0.57 -13.24 25.51
C GLY A 43 -0.03 -14.43 24.75
N GLU A 44 -1.22 -14.93 25.12
CA GLU A 44 -1.92 -15.96 24.33
C GLU A 44 -2.75 -15.30 23.23
N ARG A 45 -2.53 -15.73 21.97
CA ARG A 45 -3.27 -15.26 20.79
C ARG A 45 -4.44 -16.18 20.51
N ILE A 46 -5.64 -15.62 20.52
CA ILE A 46 -6.90 -16.36 20.46
C ILE A 46 -7.76 -15.83 19.31
N LEU A 47 -8.27 -16.73 18.47
CA LEU A 47 -9.35 -16.44 17.54
C LEU A 47 -10.69 -16.95 18.11
N VAL A 48 -11.75 -16.15 17.91
CA VAL A 48 -13.13 -16.65 18.10
C VAL A 48 -13.82 -16.59 16.75
N MET A 49 -14.12 -17.76 16.22
CA MET A 49 -14.60 -17.95 14.85
C MET A 49 -16.01 -18.51 14.81
N SER A 50 -16.74 -18.18 13.74
CA SER A 50 -17.98 -18.91 13.44
C SER A 50 -17.68 -20.39 13.21
N ASP A 51 -18.66 -21.26 13.47
CA ASP A 51 -18.49 -22.71 13.29
C ASP A 51 -18.14 -23.07 11.83
N LEU A 52 -18.56 -22.23 10.86
CA LEU A 52 -18.24 -22.38 9.44
C LEU A 52 -16.71 -22.29 9.17
N GLU A 53 -16.01 -21.44 9.91
CA GLU A 53 -14.59 -21.13 9.67
C GLU A 53 -13.62 -21.85 10.62
N MET A 54 -14.13 -22.62 11.57
CA MET A 54 -13.34 -23.23 12.64
C MET A 54 -12.19 -24.11 12.14
N ASP A 55 -12.46 -25.01 11.22
CA ASP A 55 -11.46 -25.97 10.75
C ASP A 55 -10.40 -25.29 9.90
N ARG A 56 -10.83 -24.32 9.09
CA ARG A 56 -9.93 -23.50 8.28
C ARG A 56 -9.03 -22.62 9.18
N ALA A 57 -9.60 -21.99 10.20
CA ALA A 57 -8.84 -21.19 11.15
C ALA A 57 -7.81 -22.02 11.93
N LYS A 58 -8.18 -23.23 12.40
CA LYS A 58 -7.26 -24.16 13.09
C LYS A 58 -6.09 -24.60 12.22
N SER A 59 -6.32 -24.78 10.91
CA SER A 59 -5.27 -25.28 10.00
C SER A 59 -4.41 -24.19 9.36
N GLN A 60 -4.94 -22.95 9.21
CA GLN A 60 -4.29 -21.90 8.44
C GLN A 60 -3.80 -20.70 9.26
N SER A 61 -4.31 -20.51 10.49
CA SER A 61 -3.89 -19.37 11.30
C SER A 61 -2.61 -19.64 12.11
N SER A 62 -1.92 -18.55 12.45
CA SER A 62 -0.72 -18.55 13.31
C SER A 62 -1.06 -18.07 14.71
N VAL A 63 -2.06 -18.67 15.37
CA VAL A 63 -2.49 -18.32 16.73
C VAL A 63 -2.37 -19.52 17.68
N ASP A 64 -2.45 -19.26 18.98
CA ASP A 64 -2.26 -20.31 19.99
C ASP A 64 -3.55 -21.10 20.22
N ARG A 65 -4.73 -20.45 20.05
CA ARG A 65 -6.03 -21.08 20.27
C ARG A 65 -7.11 -20.54 19.35
N VAL A 66 -8.00 -21.44 18.88
CA VAL A 66 -9.20 -21.12 18.11
C VAL A 66 -10.41 -21.60 18.88
N LEU A 67 -11.37 -20.71 19.18
CA LEU A 67 -12.61 -20.97 19.91
C LEU A 67 -13.80 -20.84 18.97
N SER A 68 -14.84 -21.67 19.20
CA SER A 68 -16.13 -21.53 18.54
C SER A 68 -16.90 -20.33 19.11
N TYR A 69 -17.43 -19.49 18.23
CA TYR A 69 -18.29 -18.39 18.63
C TYR A 69 -19.56 -18.91 19.34
N SER A 70 -20.19 -19.97 18.81
CA SER A 70 -21.37 -20.60 19.39
C SER A 70 -21.12 -21.15 20.80
N GLU A 71 -19.92 -21.71 21.02
CA GLU A 71 -19.53 -22.24 22.33
C GLU A 71 -19.37 -21.11 23.37
N VAL A 72 -18.69 -20.02 23.02
CA VAL A 72 -18.53 -18.86 23.91
C VAL A 72 -19.84 -18.13 24.10
N GLU A 73 -20.67 -18.03 23.06
CA GLU A 73 -22.04 -17.48 23.16
C GLU A 73 -22.91 -18.30 24.13
N GLY A 74 -22.83 -19.63 24.07
CA GLY A 74 -23.51 -20.53 25.00
C GLY A 74 -23.07 -20.28 26.44
N ARG A 75 -21.77 -20.07 26.68
CA ARG A 75 -21.25 -19.69 28.00
C ARG A 75 -21.80 -18.35 28.48
N ALA A 76 -21.92 -17.36 27.59
CA ALA A 76 -22.52 -16.08 27.91
C ALA A 76 -24.00 -16.22 28.35
N LYS A 77 -24.78 -17.04 27.65
CA LYS A 77 -26.19 -17.35 27.99
C LYS A 77 -26.29 -18.01 29.36
N THR A 78 -25.45 -18.98 29.68
CA THR A 78 -25.46 -19.63 31.02
C THR A 78 -25.07 -18.67 32.15
N GLN A 79 -24.37 -17.58 31.82
CA GLN A 79 -24.00 -16.53 32.79
C GLN A 79 -25.02 -15.37 32.86
N GLY A 80 -26.22 -15.57 32.29
CA GLY A 80 -27.36 -14.66 32.41
C GLY A 80 -27.45 -13.59 31.33
N ILE A 81 -26.70 -13.68 30.25
CA ILE A 81 -26.82 -12.75 29.11
C ILE A 81 -27.78 -13.38 28.11
N ALA A 82 -29.00 -12.87 28.01
CA ALA A 82 -30.07 -13.50 27.24
C ALA A 82 -29.76 -13.53 25.73
N GLU A 83 -29.26 -12.43 25.18
CA GLU A 83 -28.95 -12.27 23.75
C GLU A 83 -27.49 -11.73 23.60
N PRO A 84 -26.48 -12.61 23.72
CA PRO A 84 -25.09 -12.18 23.58
C PRO A 84 -24.77 -11.83 22.13
N GLY A 85 -24.26 -10.63 21.88
CA GLY A 85 -23.65 -10.27 20.62
C GLY A 85 -22.11 -10.37 20.70
N THR A 86 -21.43 -9.87 19.67
CA THR A 86 -19.97 -9.96 19.53
C THR A 86 -19.24 -9.39 20.76
N VAL A 87 -19.71 -8.26 21.30
CA VAL A 87 -19.07 -7.62 22.47
C VAL A 87 -19.25 -8.46 23.74
N GLU A 88 -20.40 -9.08 23.94
CA GLU A 88 -20.67 -9.97 25.07
C GLU A 88 -19.84 -11.25 25.00
N VAL A 89 -19.66 -11.81 23.83
CA VAL A 89 -18.77 -12.97 23.60
C VAL A 89 -17.33 -12.61 24.03
N VAL A 90 -16.82 -11.45 23.58
CA VAL A 90 -15.50 -10.95 24.03
C VAL A 90 -15.47 -10.69 25.51
N HIS A 91 -16.52 -10.05 26.06
CA HIS A 91 -16.64 -9.72 27.50
C HIS A 91 -16.48 -10.96 28.40
N ILE A 92 -17.07 -12.09 28.04
CA ILE A 92 -16.92 -13.35 28.82
C ILE A 92 -15.45 -13.73 28.94
N LEU A 93 -14.71 -13.74 27.83
CA LEU A 93 -13.30 -14.11 27.81
C LEU A 93 -12.42 -13.13 28.59
N LEU A 94 -12.65 -11.84 28.44
CA LEU A 94 -11.93 -10.79 29.14
C LEU A 94 -12.18 -10.84 30.66
N ARG A 95 -13.43 -11.05 31.06
CA ARG A 95 -13.83 -11.15 32.47
C ARG A 95 -13.22 -12.37 33.15
N GLU A 96 -13.22 -13.53 32.50
CA GLU A 96 -12.60 -14.75 33.01
C GLU A 96 -11.08 -14.59 33.17
N ALA A 97 -10.44 -13.79 32.30
CA ALA A 97 -9.02 -13.47 32.38
C ALA A 97 -8.68 -12.35 33.37
N GLY A 98 -9.69 -11.66 33.96
CA GLY A 98 -9.51 -10.51 34.86
C GLY A 98 -9.02 -9.25 34.15
N ILE A 99 -9.34 -9.08 32.87
CA ILE A 99 -8.97 -7.92 32.05
C ILE A 99 -9.93 -6.76 32.30
N THR A 100 -9.39 -5.56 32.45
CA THR A 100 -10.16 -4.31 32.62
C THR A 100 -9.80 -3.24 31.58
N GLN A 101 -8.71 -3.45 30.85
CA GLN A 101 -8.24 -2.52 29.83
C GLN A 101 -8.07 -3.23 28.51
N ILE A 102 -8.46 -2.58 27.41
CA ILE A 102 -8.33 -3.14 26.06
C ILE A 102 -7.60 -2.17 25.14
N LEU A 103 -6.61 -2.69 24.41
CA LEU A 103 -5.93 -2.03 23.33
C LEU A 103 -6.68 -2.38 22.04
N VAL A 104 -7.07 -1.36 21.28
CA VAL A 104 -7.83 -1.53 20.04
C VAL A 104 -7.20 -0.69 18.92
N PRO A 105 -7.36 -1.07 17.64
CA PRO A 105 -6.93 -0.20 16.55
C PRO A 105 -7.73 1.12 16.56
N ALA A 106 -7.15 2.19 16.01
CA ALA A 106 -7.78 3.51 16.00
C ALA A 106 -9.08 3.55 15.17
N ASN A 107 -9.25 2.63 14.22
CA ASN A 107 -10.45 2.43 13.39
C ASN A 107 -11.43 1.41 14.01
N PHE A 108 -11.27 1.05 15.28
CA PHE A 108 -12.16 0.09 15.95
C PHE A 108 -13.62 0.53 15.88
N PRO A 109 -14.59 -0.38 15.62
CA PRO A 109 -15.98 -0.02 15.44
C PRO A 109 -16.54 0.75 16.63
N PHE A 110 -17.02 1.97 16.40
CA PHE A 110 -17.48 2.89 17.45
C PHE A 110 -18.60 2.31 18.32
N GLY A 111 -19.56 1.58 17.72
CA GLY A 111 -20.63 0.91 18.45
C GLY A 111 -20.11 -0.13 19.45
N HIS A 112 -19.08 -0.90 19.07
CA HIS A 112 -18.42 -1.86 19.98
C HIS A 112 -17.66 -1.12 21.08
N ALA A 113 -16.97 -0.03 20.75
CA ALA A 113 -16.24 0.78 21.72
C ALA A 113 -17.18 1.33 22.83
N LEU A 114 -18.32 1.90 22.45
CA LEU A 114 -19.34 2.37 23.41
C LEU A 114 -19.84 1.25 24.31
N LYS A 115 -20.09 0.08 23.75
CA LYS A 115 -20.60 -1.06 24.50
C LYS A 115 -19.58 -1.62 25.48
N PHE A 116 -18.31 -1.76 25.08
CA PHE A 116 -17.22 -2.08 26.03
C PHE A 116 -17.07 -1.07 27.15
N HIS A 117 -17.18 0.22 26.83
CA HIS A 117 -17.15 1.28 27.83
C HIS A 117 -18.31 1.14 28.84
N SER A 118 -19.53 0.85 28.37
CA SER A 118 -20.70 0.63 29.25
C SER A 118 -20.55 -0.61 30.13
N LEU A 119 -19.75 -1.60 29.74
CA LEU A 119 -19.38 -2.78 30.50
C LEU A 119 -18.20 -2.54 31.47
N GLY A 120 -17.69 -1.30 31.55
CA GLY A 120 -16.65 -0.89 32.47
C GLY A 120 -15.21 -1.05 31.98
N TYR A 121 -14.99 -1.37 30.69
CA TYR A 121 -13.65 -1.45 30.13
C TYR A 121 -13.07 -0.07 29.82
N GLN A 122 -11.77 0.09 30.08
CA GLN A 122 -11.01 1.23 29.62
C GLN A 122 -10.40 0.90 28.24
N LEU A 123 -10.76 1.69 27.22
CA LEU A 123 -10.27 1.51 25.85
C LEU A 123 -9.06 2.40 25.57
N HIS A 124 -8.05 1.83 24.94
CA HIS A 124 -6.84 2.51 24.50
C HIS A 124 -6.69 2.35 22.97
N PRO A 125 -7.12 3.35 22.18
CA PRO A 125 -6.93 3.29 20.74
C PRO A 125 -5.46 3.50 20.37
N LYS A 126 -4.89 2.60 19.55
CA LYS A 126 -3.54 2.73 18.98
C LYS A 126 -3.64 3.04 17.48
N ARG A 127 -2.91 4.06 17.05
CA ARG A 127 -2.77 4.40 15.62
C ARG A 127 -1.77 3.47 14.95
N ASP A 128 -1.82 3.40 13.61
CA ASP A 128 -0.81 2.71 12.85
C ASP A 128 0.59 3.38 12.96
N PRO A 129 1.65 2.55 12.93
CA PRO A 129 1.62 1.09 12.87
C PRO A 129 1.11 0.47 14.19
N PHE A 130 0.09 -0.35 14.10
CA PHE A 130 -0.41 -1.06 15.29
C PHE A 130 0.64 -2.07 15.81
N TYR A 131 1.23 -2.83 14.89
CA TYR A 131 2.41 -3.67 15.13
C TYR A 131 3.63 -2.96 14.53
N GLU A 132 4.51 -2.47 15.40
CA GLU A 132 5.69 -1.68 14.98
C GLU A 132 6.67 -2.54 14.17
N GLU A 133 6.74 -3.83 14.45
CA GLU A 133 7.54 -4.81 13.73
C GLU A 133 7.15 -4.96 12.25
N ARG A 134 5.92 -4.61 11.85
CA ARG A 134 5.51 -4.57 10.43
C ARG A 134 6.34 -3.62 9.57
N VAL A 135 6.87 -2.57 10.18
CA VAL A 135 7.61 -1.54 9.45
C VAL A 135 8.95 -2.07 8.95
N VAL A 136 9.60 -2.92 9.75
CA VAL A 136 10.87 -3.59 9.43
C VAL A 136 10.56 -4.98 8.89
N LYS A 137 10.80 -5.19 7.60
CA LYS A 137 10.45 -6.44 6.90
C LYS A 137 11.45 -7.54 7.18
N THR A 138 10.92 -8.73 7.44
CA THR A 138 11.71 -9.96 7.45
C THR A 138 12.10 -10.36 6.02
N ASP A 139 13.07 -11.24 5.87
CA ASP A 139 13.48 -11.77 4.56
C ASP A 139 12.33 -12.46 3.81
N GLU A 140 11.40 -13.09 4.52
CA GLU A 140 10.22 -13.74 3.93
C GLU A 140 9.23 -12.69 3.38
N GLU A 141 9.01 -11.61 4.13
CA GLU A 141 8.15 -10.50 3.71
C GLU A 141 8.75 -9.77 2.51
N VAL A 142 10.08 -9.56 2.51
CA VAL A 142 10.78 -9.00 1.36
C VAL A 142 10.61 -9.89 0.12
N ARG A 143 10.79 -11.22 0.24
CA ARG A 143 10.56 -12.15 -0.88
C ARG A 143 9.12 -12.11 -1.39
N SER A 144 8.14 -11.94 -0.50
CA SER A 144 6.74 -11.80 -0.87
C SER A 144 6.50 -10.53 -1.69
N ILE A 145 7.09 -9.40 -1.29
CA ILE A 145 7.05 -8.13 -2.03
C ILE A 145 7.75 -8.27 -3.38
N GLU A 146 8.93 -8.88 -3.43
CA GLU A 146 9.67 -9.11 -4.69
C GLU A 146 8.88 -9.98 -5.68
N THR A 147 8.15 -10.99 -5.18
CA THR A 147 7.31 -11.84 -6.03
C THR A 147 6.20 -11.01 -6.69
N ALA A 148 5.50 -10.18 -5.94
CA ALA A 148 4.50 -9.26 -6.48
C ALA A 148 5.13 -8.23 -7.45
N GLN A 149 6.37 -7.76 -7.14
CA GLN A 149 7.10 -6.84 -8.01
C GLN A 149 7.46 -7.47 -9.36
N ARG A 150 7.88 -8.74 -9.38
CA ARG A 150 8.14 -9.44 -10.67
C ARG A 150 6.87 -9.55 -11.52
N ALA A 151 5.71 -9.82 -10.90
CA ALA A 151 4.43 -9.83 -11.60
C ALA A 151 4.08 -8.45 -12.18
N THR A 152 4.35 -7.38 -11.41
CA THR A 152 4.16 -6.00 -11.85
C THR A 152 5.03 -5.67 -13.07
N GLU A 153 6.30 -6.03 -13.03
CA GLU A 153 7.24 -5.81 -14.14
C GLU A 153 6.80 -6.54 -15.41
N GLN A 154 6.36 -7.78 -15.30
CA GLN A 154 5.84 -8.55 -16.43
C GLN A 154 4.58 -7.92 -17.04
N ALA A 155 3.66 -7.44 -16.20
CA ALA A 155 2.44 -6.80 -16.66
C ALA A 155 2.70 -5.47 -17.37
N VAL A 156 3.65 -4.66 -16.84
CA VAL A 156 4.04 -3.39 -17.47
C VAL A 156 4.82 -3.66 -18.78
N GLU A 157 5.68 -4.68 -18.84
CA GLU A 157 6.36 -5.04 -20.09
C GLU A 157 5.36 -5.47 -21.17
N ALA A 158 4.36 -6.29 -20.83
CA ALA A 158 3.30 -6.64 -21.77
C ALA A 158 2.55 -5.41 -22.30
N ALA A 159 2.32 -4.42 -21.43
CA ALA A 159 1.69 -3.16 -21.83
C ALA A 159 2.62 -2.31 -22.73
N HIS A 160 3.92 -2.24 -22.44
CA HIS A 160 4.90 -1.54 -23.28
C HIS A 160 4.99 -2.20 -24.66
N GLU A 161 4.98 -3.52 -24.72
CA GLU A 161 4.97 -4.25 -25.99
C GLU A 161 3.71 -3.96 -26.82
N LEU A 162 2.55 -3.87 -26.15
CA LEU A 162 1.31 -3.48 -26.81
C LEU A 162 1.39 -2.06 -27.41
N LEU A 163 2.04 -1.12 -26.70
CA LEU A 163 2.27 0.23 -27.20
C LEU A 163 3.25 0.26 -28.38
N ARG A 164 4.32 -0.56 -28.38
CA ARG A 164 5.27 -0.67 -29.49
C ARG A 164 4.59 -1.13 -30.79
N GLN A 165 3.63 -2.05 -30.68
CA GLN A 165 2.86 -2.56 -31.81
C GLN A 165 1.84 -1.56 -32.38
N ALA A 166 1.51 -0.50 -31.61
CA ALA A 166 0.53 0.49 -32.05
C ALA A 166 1.09 1.39 -33.15
N SER A 167 0.30 1.61 -34.20
CA SER A 167 0.52 2.65 -35.21
C SER A 167 0.12 4.03 -34.63
N ILE A 168 0.62 5.09 -35.27
CA ILE A 168 0.28 6.45 -34.90
C ILE A 168 -0.57 7.05 -36.01
N GLU A 169 -1.80 7.46 -35.68
CA GLU A 169 -2.74 8.09 -36.62
C GLU A 169 -3.42 9.27 -35.91
N ASN A 170 -3.39 10.46 -36.51
CA ASN A 170 -3.99 11.69 -35.96
C ASN A 170 -3.58 11.98 -34.49
N ASP A 171 -2.28 11.88 -34.20
CA ASP A 171 -1.71 12.05 -32.85
C ASP A 171 -2.26 11.11 -31.77
N GLN A 172 -2.82 9.97 -32.16
CA GLN A 172 -3.32 8.91 -31.28
C GLN A 172 -2.69 7.56 -31.62
N LEU A 173 -2.68 6.65 -30.64
CA LEU A 173 -2.25 5.28 -30.81
C LEU A 173 -3.38 4.41 -31.34
N TRP A 174 -3.09 3.62 -32.36
CA TRP A 174 -4.04 2.70 -33.00
C TRP A 174 -3.47 1.29 -33.02
N LEU A 175 -4.32 0.31 -32.76
CA LEU A 175 -3.95 -1.10 -32.81
C LEU A 175 -5.09 -1.89 -33.48
N GLU A 176 -4.77 -2.67 -34.55
CA GLU A 176 -5.76 -3.47 -35.29
C GLU A 176 -6.90 -2.62 -35.87
N GLY A 177 -6.58 -1.39 -36.31
CA GLY A 177 -7.54 -0.50 -36.95
C GLY A 177 -8.52 0.21 -36.01
N ILE A 178 -8.33 0.14 -34.70
CA ILE A 178 -9.10 0.84 -33.68
C ILE A 178 -8.19 1.64 -32.75
N PRO A 179 -8.67 2.74 -32.13
CA PRO A 179 -7.89 3.49 -31.16
C PRO A 179 -7.46 2.58 -29.98
N LEU A 180 -6.19 2.65 -29.60
CA LEU A 180 -5.70 2.01 -28.40
C LEU A 180 -6.05 2.89 -27.19
N THR A 181 -6.86 2.35 -26.28
CA THR A 181 -7.36 3.12 -25.14
C THR A 181 -6.68 2.69 -23.83
N SER A 182 -6.72 3.60 -22.85
CA SER A 182 -6.29 3.35 -21.47
C SER A 182 -6.94 2.07 -20.89
N GLU A 183 -8.24 1.89 -21.12
CA GLU A 183 -8.99 0.73 -20.62
C GLU A 183 -8.48 -0.59 -21.23
N ARG A 184 -8.14 -0.59 -22.53
CA ARG A 184 -7.60 -1.78 -23.20
C ARG A 184 -6.24 -2.16 -22.62
N VAL A 185 -5.37 -1.18 -22.35
CA VAL A 185 -4.05 -1.40 -21.73
C VAL A 185 -4.21 -1.85 -20.28
N LYS A 186 -5.05 -1.18 -19.48
CA LYS A 186 -5.35 -1.60 -18.10
C LYS A 186 -5.90 -3.03 -18.04
N LYS A 187 -6.76 -3.40 -18.99
CA LYS A 187 -7.27 -4.79 -19.06
C LYS A 187 -6.15 -5.80 -19.26
N LEU A 188 -5.19 -5.52 -20.16
CA LEU A 188 -4.03 -6.39 -20.38
C LEU A 188 -3.21 -6.51 -19.09
N ILE A 189 -2.87 -5.39 -18.43
CA ILE A 189 -2.12 -5.39 -17.18
C ILE A 189 -2.84 -6.25 -16.13
N ASN A 190 -4.14 -6.03 -15.92
CA ASN A 190 -4.90 -6.74 -14.90
C ASN A 190 -5.01 -8.24 -15.19
N VAL A 191 -5.14 -8.66 -16.45
CA VAL A 191 -5.15 -10.08 -16.82
C VAL A 191 -3.77 -10.72 -16.56
N THR A 192 -2.69 -10.06 -16.96
CA THR A 192 -1.32 -10.56 -16.72
C THR A 192 -1.01 -10.68 -15.22
N LEU A 193 -1.44 -9.71 -14.42
CA LEU A 193 -1.30 -9.77 -12.96
C LEU A 193 -2.10 -10.93 -12.35
N MET A 194 -3.33 -11.15 -12.81
CA MET A 194 -4.19 -12.23 -12.33
C MET A 194 -3.58 -13.61 -12.63
N GLU A 195 -2.92 -13.78 -13.78
CA GLU A 195 -2.19 -15.02 -14.13
C GLU A 195 -1.00 -15.29 -13.19
N SER A 196 -0.55 -14.28 -12.43
CA SER A 196 0.50 -14.34 -11.43
C SER A 196 -0.02 -14.22 -9.99
N ASP A 197 -1.28 -14.57 -9.75
CA ASP A 197 -1.96 -14.48 -8.44
C ASP A 197 -1.85 -13.07 -7.80
N CYS A 198 -1.84 -12.02 -8.62
CA CYS A 198 -1.83 -10.63 -8.17
C CYS A 198 -3.08 -9.89 -8.66
N VAL A 199 -3.63 -9.04 -7.80
CA VAL A 199 -4.81 -8.23 -8.11
C VAL A 199 -4.46 -6.75 -7.95
N ALA A 200 -4.61 -5.98 -9.02
CA ALA A 200 -4.49 -4.54 -8.98
C ALA A 200 -5.88 -3.88 -8.93
N GLN A 201 -5.97 -2.84 -8.12
CA GLN A 201 -7.08 -1.90 -8.10
C GLN A 201 -6.51 -0.52 -8.42
N HIS A 202 -7.29 0.32 -9.12
CA HIS A 202 -6.88 1.70 -9.44
C HIS A 202 -5.60 1.82 -10.28
N THR A 203 -5.29 0.82 -11.12
CA THR A 203 -4.18 0.88 -12.08
C THR A 203 -4.27 2.15 -12.93
N ILE A 204 -3.19 2.93 -12.95
CA ILE A 204 -3.09 4.15 -13.73
C ILE A 204 -2.43 3.83 -15.08
N VAL A 205 -3.10 4.23 -16.17
CA VAL A 205 -2.55 4.34 -17.52
C VAL A 205 -3.05 5.68 -18.08
N ALA A 206 -2.40 6.77 -17.70
CA ALA A 206 -2.85 8.12 -17.99
C ALA A 206 -1.99 8.79 -19.06
N GLY A 207 -2.59 9.25 -20.14
CA GLY A 207 -1.90 9.88 -21.27
C GLY A 207 -2.09 11.39 -21.35
N GLY A 208 -1.05 12.13 -21.77
CA GLY A 208 -1.12 13.57 -22.05
C GLY A 208 -1.57 14.41 -20.85
N GLU A 209 -2.67 15.15 -21.01
CA GLU A 209 -3.20 16.03 -19.95
C GLU A 209 -3.74 15.27 -18.74
N GLN A 210 -4.24 14.05 -18.92
CA GLN A 210 -4.71 13.22 -17.80
C GLN A 210 -3.55 12.84 -16.88
N ALA A 211 -2.36 12.62 -17.43
CA ALA A 211 -1.15 12.32 -16.64
C ALA A 211 -0.74 13.48 -15.70
N CYS A 212 -1.22 14.72 -15.95
CA CYS A 212 -0.92 15.86 -15.09
C CYS A 212 -1.72 15.88 -13.77
N ASP A 213 -2.64 14.94 -13.59
CA ASP A 213 -3.30 14.66 -12.32
C ASP A 213 -2.75 13.31 -11.80
N PRO A 214 -1.96 13.30 -10.72
CA PRO A 214 -1.24 12.10 -10.27
C PRO A 214 -2.11 10.87 -10.01
N HIS A 215 -3.37 11.04 -9.65
CA HIS A 215 -4.30 9.95 -9.35
C HIS A 215 -5.36 9.71 -10.44
N ASN A 216 -5.22 10.35 -11.60
CA ASN A 216 -6.11 10.06 -12.72
C ASN A 216 -5.76 8.71 -13.33
N GLU A 217 -6.68 7.76 -13.25
CA GLU A 217 -6.48 6.41 -13.77
C GLU A 217 -6.36 6.33 -15.30
N GLY A 218 -6.64 7.43 -15.99
CA GLY A 218 -6.68 7.48 -17.44
C GLY A 218 -7.94 6.87 -18.05
N SER A 219 -8.34 7.40 -19.20
CA SER A 219 -9.51 6.94 -19.97
C SER A 219 -9.42 7.35 -21.43
N GLY A 220 -10.06 6.56 -22.31
CA GLY A 220 -10.17 6.84 -23.73
C GLY A 220 -8.86 6.64 -24.50
N PRO A 221 -8.78 7.16 -25.74
CA PRO A 221 -7.64 6.97 -26.62
C PRO A 221 -6.33 7.51 -26.05
N LEU A 222 -5.26 6.73 -26.13
CA LEU A 222 -3.93 7.13 -25.71
C LEU A 222 -3.29 8.05 -26.76
N PRO A 223 -2.68 9.17 -26.36
CA PRO A 223 -2.05 10.10 -27.28
C PRO A 223 -0.68 9.59 -27.73
N ALA A 224 -0.33 9.85 -28.99
CA ALA A 224 1.05 9.75 -29.45
C ALA A 224 1.86 11.01 -29.09
N HIS A 225 3.20 10.90 -29.06
CA HIS A 225 4.13 12.02 -28.82
C HIS A 225 4.00 12.70 -27.43
N ARG A 226 3.15 12.21 -26.56
CA ARG A 226 2.88 12.68 -25.21
C ARG A 226 3.25 11.63 -24.17
N SER A 227 3.52 12.05 -22.95
CA SER A 227 3.77 11.12 -21.84
C SER A 227 2.55 10.27 -21.53
N ILE A 228 2.79 8.99 -21.29
CA ILE A 228 1.83 8.04 -20.74
C ILE A 228 2.46 7.53 -19.44
N ILE A 229 1.80 7.79 -18.31
CA ILE A 229 2.21 7.30 -17.00
C ILE A 229 1.51 5.96 -16.75
N PHE A 230 2.29 4.97 -16.44
CA PHE A 230 1.88 3.72 -15.83
C PHE A 230 2.17 3.80 -14.35
N ASP A 231 1.19 3.45 -13.52
CA ASP A 231 1.37 3.28 -12.09
C ASP A 231 0.57 2.06 -11.66
N VAL A 232 1.31 1.02 -11.24
CA VAL A 232 0.77 -0.34 -11.07
C VAL A 232 1.21 -0.88 -9.72
N PHE A 233 0.25 -1.01 -8.80
CA PHE A 233 0.46 -1.40 -7.40
C PHE A 233 -0.43 -2.57 -6.99
N PRO A 234 -0.15 -3.78 -7.52
CA PRO A 234 -0.95 -4.95 -7.21
C PRO A 234 -0.68 -5.49 -5.81
N ARG A 235 -1.65 -6.22 -5.30
CA ARG A 235 -1.54 -7.01 -4.09
C ARG A 235 -1.55 -8.50 -4.44
N SER A 236 -0.63 -9.26 -3.87
CA SER A 236 -0.65 -10.72 -3.97
C SER A 236 -1.92 -11.30 -3.33
N ALA A 237 -2.64 -12.16 -4.06
CA ALA A 237 -3.79 -12.89 -3.54
C ALA A 237 -3.38 -14.00 -2.55
N ILE A 238 -2.11 -14.43 -2.60
CA ILE A 238 -1.59 -15.52 -1.76
C ILE A 238 -1.18 -15.02 -0.37
N ASN A 239 -0.39 -13.93 -0.31
CA ASN A 239 0.23 -13.47 0.93
C ASN A 239 -0.06 -12.00 1.27
N ARG A 240 -0.83 -11.29 0.42
CA ARG A 240 -1.33 -9.93 0.59
C ARG A 240 -0.29 -8.80 0.53
N TYR A 241 0.98 -9.09 0.32
CA TYR A 241 1.97 -8.04 0.13
C TYR A 241 1.77 -7.32 -1.19
N PHE A 242 1.92 -5.99 -1.12
CA PHE A 242 1.87 -5.12 -2.28
C PHE A 242 3.21 -5.05 -3.00
N ALA A 243 3.15 -4.75 -4.29
CA ALA A 243 4.24 -4.16 -5.06
C ALA A 243 3.82 -2.77 -5.52
N ASP A 244 4.80 -1.99 -6.03
CA ASP A 244 4.55 -0.65 -6.54
C ASP A 244 5.60 -0.26 -7.58
N MET A 245 5.13 0.27 -8.72
CA MET A 245 6.02 0.74 -9.78
C MET A 245 5.33 1.76 -10.67
N SER A 246 5.94 2.93 -10.83
CA SER A 246 5.56 3.88 -11.87
C SER A 246 6.61 3.97 -12.97
N ARG A 247 6.15 4.03 -14.21
CA ARG A 247 6.96 4.34 -15.40
C ARG A 247 6.25 5.36 -16.28
N THR A 248 7.05 6.22 -16.90
CA THR A 248 6.54 7.16 -17.90
C THR A 248 7.18 6.86 -19.25
N VAL A 249 6.37 6.67 -20.25
CA VAL A 249 6.82 6.40 -21.62
C VAL A 249 6.14 7.31 -22.63
N VAL A 250 6.71 7.36 -23.83
CA VAL A 250 6.15 8.00 -25.03
C VAL A 250 6.23 7.05 -26.19
N ARG A 251 5.14 6.87 -26.94
CA ARG A 251 5.16 6.26 -28.26
C ARG A 251 5.17 7.39 -29.30
N GLY A 252 6.21 7.39 -30.15
CA GLY A 252 6.47 8.47 -31.12
C GLY A 252 7.52 9.46 -30.61
N SER A 253 7.50 10.72 -31.07
CA SER A 253 8.55 11.71 -30.85
C SER A 253 8.14 12.75 -29.79
N PRO A 254 8.61 12.65 -28.55
CA PRO A 254 8.32 13.64 -27.51
C PRO A 254 8.99 14.99 -27.78
N SER A 255 8.36 16.07 -27.31
CA SER A 255 8.93 17.43 -27.44
C SER A 255 10.27 17.54 -26.66
N PRO A 256 11.17 18.45 -27.06
CA PRO A 256 12.40 18.69 -26.29
C PRO A 256 12.15 19.11 -24.83
N GLY A 257 11.03 19.78 -24.55
CA GLY A 257 10.63 20.15 -23.20
C GLY A 257 10.26 18.92 -22.36
N LEU A 258 9.53 17.98 -22.95
CA LEU A 258 9.13 16.74 -22.27
C LEU A 258 10.34 15.81 -22.05
N LYS A 259 11.30 15.74 -22.99
CA LYS A 259 12.57 15.02 -22.80
C LYS A 259 13.36 15.55 -21.61
N ARG A 260 13.48 16.90 -21.51
CA ARG A 260 14.15 17.54 -20.36
C ARG A 260 13.42 17.27 -19.05
N LEU A 261 12.08 17.29 -19.06
CA LEU A 261 11.27 16.97 -17.88
C LEU A 261 11.57 15.54 -17.40
N TYR A 262 11.54 14.57 -18.32
CA TYR A 262 11.84 13.16 -18.02
C TYR A 262 13.24 12.99 -17.43
N GLN A 263 14.26 13.55 -18.08
CA GLN A 263 15.64 13.45 -17.61
C GLN A 263 15.82 14.07 -16.21
N THR A 264 15.15 15.20 -15.96
CA THR A 264 15.21 15.87 -14.64
C THR A 264 14.62 15.00 -13.53
N VAL A 265 13.49 14.31 -13.81
CA VAL A 265 12.86 13.38 -12.85
C VAL A 265 13.70 12.13 -12.66
N LEU A 266 14.25 11.57 -13.75
CA LEU A 266 15.12 10.39 -13.70
C LEU A 266 16.34 10.66 -12.83
N ASP A 267 17.07 11.75 -13.11
CA ASP A 267 18.25 12.12 -12.35
C ASP A 267 17.93 12.37 -10.85
N ALA A 268 16.75 12.94 -10.56
CA ALA A 268 16.33 13.19 -9.19
C ALA A 268 16.01 11.88 -8.45
N GLN A 269 15.39 10.95 -9.13
CA GLN A 269 15.04 9.64 -8.59
C GLN A 269 16.30 8.80 -8.31
N GLU A 270 17.23 8.75 -9.25
CA GLU A 270 18.50 8.05 -9.09
C GLU A 270 19.35 8.66 -7.96
N GLU A 271 19.44 9.99 -7.89
CA GLU A 271 20.11 10.66 -6.77
C GLU A 271 19.46 10.35 -5.43
N ALA A 272 18.11 10.32 -5.36
CA ALA A 272 17.41 10.01 -4.12
C ALA A 272 17.69 8.58 -3.64
N ILE A 273 17.70 7.60 -4.55
CA ILE A 273 18.02 6.20 -4.24
C ILE A 273 19.41 6.10 -3.59
N THR A 274 20.42 6.85 -4.06
CA THR A 274 21.77 6.83 -3.46
C THR A 274 21.81 7.33 -2.02
N LYS A 275 20.79 8.06 -1.57
CA LYS A 275 20.69 8.62 -0.22
C LYS A 275 19.90 7.75 0.75
N VAL A 276 19.25 6.71 0.24
CA VAL A 276 18.48 5.74 1.05
C VAL A 276 19.44 4.78 1.72
N LYS A 277 19.45 4.80 3.06
CA LYS A 277 20.23 3.88 3.91
C LYS A 277 19.72 3.94 5.34
N ASP A 278 20.21 3.05 6.20
CA ASP A 278 19.94 3.12 7.64
C ASP A 278 20.31 4.48 8.23
N GLY A 279 19.47 5.03 9.10
CA GLY A 279 19.61 6.35 9.72
C GLY A 279 19.35 7.55 8.79
N ALA A 280 19.05 7.34 7.51
CA ALA A 280 18.75 8.45 6.61
C ALA A 280 17.42 9.13 6.98
N ASP A 281 17.40 10.47 6.90
CA ASP A 281 16.20 11.27 7.18
C ASP A 281 15.37 11.44 5.89
N GLY A 282 14.21 10.79 5.83
CA GLY A 282 13.27 10.86 4.70
C GLY A 282 12.83 12.30 4.37
N LYS A 283 12.76 13.18 5.36
CA LYS A 283 12.48 14.59 5.13
C LYS A 283 13.60 15.29 4.36
N ARG A 284 14.85 14.99 4.69
CA ARG A 284 16.02 15.57 3.99
C ARG A 284 16.13 15.05 2.56
N ILE A 285 15.84 13.76 2.33
CA ILE A 285 15.81 13.19 0.97
C ILE A 285 14.77 13.94 0.13
N HIS A 286 13.53 14.06 0.63
CA HIS A 286 12.45 14.78 -0.04
C HIS A 286 12.84 16.25 -0.33
N GLN A 287 13.40 16.96 0.63
CA GLN A 287 13.82 18.36 0.46
C GLN A 287 14.94 18.51 -0.60
N GLY A 288 15.84 17.52 -0.69
CA GLY A 288 16.87 17.47 -1.72
C GLY A 288 16.27 17.44 -3.13
N ILE A 289 15.22 16.64 -3.35
CA ILE A 289 14.49 16.58 -4.63
C ILE A 289 13.78 17.90 -4.94
N CYS A 290 13.07 18.48 -3.97
CA CYS A 290 12.43 19.79 -4.15
C CYS A 290 13.43 20.85 -4.61
N THR A 291 14.57 20.93 -3.92
CA THR A 291 15.66 21.87 -4.26
C THR A 291 16.26 21.61 -5.65
N ARG A 292 16.38 20.31 -6.03
CA ARG A 292 16.88 19.95 -7.36
C ARG A 292 15.91 20.42 -8.46
N PHE A 293 14.62 20.19 -8.29
CA PHE A 293 13.60 20.62 -9.25
C PHE A 293 13.54 22.14 -9.38
N GLU A 294 13.60 22.87 -8.26
CA GLU A 294 13.63 24.33 -8.25
C GLU A 294 14.89 24.87 -8.99
N LYS A 295 16.07 24.30 -8.74
CA LYS A 295 17.31 24.66 -9.46
C LYS A 295 17.26 24.37 -10.95
N ALA A 296 16.52 23.35 -11.37
CA ALA A 296 16.28 23.04 -12.78
C ALA A 296 15.20 23.92 -13.43
N GLY A 297 14.62 24.87 -12.66
CA GLY A 297 13.62 25.83 -13.13
C GLY A 297 12.18 25.33 -13.04
N TYR A 298 11.94 24.21 -12.36
CA TYR A 298 10.58 23.65 -12.16
C TYR A 298 10.00 24.13 -10.84
N THR A 299 9.05 25.05 -10.93
CA THR A 299 8.37 25.63 -9.75
C THR A 299 7.10 24.86 -9.42
N THR A 300 6.76 24.80 -8.13
CA THR A 300 5.52 24.17 -7.64
C THR A 300 4.54 25.22 -7.18
N GLY A 301 3.29 25.09 -7.60
CA GLY A 301 2.23 26.01 -7.18
C GLY A 301 0.96 25.92 -8.00
N LEU A 302 -0.01 26.73 -7.63
CA LEU A 302 -1.29 26.85 -8.33
C LEU A 302 -1.15 27.81 -9.51
N VAL A 303 -1.38 27.31 -10.73
CA VAL A 303 -1.36 28.12 -11.96
C VAL A 303 -2.66 27.87 -12.72
N ASN A 304 -3.40 28.93 -13.04
CA ASN A 304 -4.70 28.87 -13.72
C ASN A 304 -5.69 27.88 -13.07
N GLY A 305 -5.70 27.82 -11.73
CA GLY A 305 -6.61 26.93 -10.98
C GLY A 305 -6.18 25.46 -10.91
N ARG A 306 -5.02 25.08 -11.46
CA ARG A 306 -4.47 23.72 -11.39
C ARG A 306 -3.11 23.72 -10.67
N MET A 307 -2.88 22.71 -9.84
CA MET A 307 -1.55 22.49 -9.27
C MET A 307 -0.60 22.00 -10.37
N GLN A 308 0.63 22.52 -10.32
CA GLN A 308 1.74 22.07 -11.16
C GLN A 308 3.02 21.95 -10.36
N GLY A 309 4.02 21.26 -10.92
CA GLY A 309 5.32 21.03 -10.31
C GLY A 309 5.38 19.73 -9.52
N TYR A 310 6.01 19.74 -8.35
CA TYR A 310 6.18 18.60 -7.46
C TYR A 310 5.41 18.83 -6.15
N PHE A 311 4.29 18.16 -5.95
CA PHE A 311 3.37 18.45 -4.84
C PHE A 311 2.92 17.20 -4.05
N HIS A 312 3.61 16.08 -4.19
CA HIS A 312 3.41 14.87 -3.38
C HIS A 312 4.69 14.44 -2.65
N GLY A 313 4.66 13.34 -1.90
CA GLY A 313 5.83 12.77 -1.25
C GLY A 313 6.82 12.18 -2.25
N THR A 314 8.03 11.91 -1.78
CA THR A 314 9.05 11.21 -2.56
C THR A 314 8.90 9.70 -2.45
N GLY A 315 8.19 9.23 -1.41
CA GLY A 315 7.97 7.82 -1.20
C GLY A 315 7.31 7.49 0.14
N HIS A 316 6.95 6.24 0.26
CA HIS A 316 6.26 5.66 1.41
C HIS A 316 6.72 4.22 1.64
N GLY A 317 6.43 3.69 2.83
CA GLY A 317 6.58 2.26 3.10
C GLY A 317 5.58 1.43 2.31
N VAL A 318 6.00 0.24 1.90
CA VAL A 318 5.16 -0.77 1.22
C VAL A 318 5.22 -2.07 1.99
N GLY A 319 4.08 -2.72 2.14
CA GLY A 319 3.98 -4.01 2.82
C GLY A 319 2.62 -4.67 2.62
N LEU A 320 1.91 -4.90 3.71
CA LEU A 320 0.52 -5.37 3.70
C LEU A 320 -0.47 -4.25 3.35
N ASP A 321 -0.07 -3.00 3.52
CA ASP A 321 -0.75 -1.83 2.98
C ASP A 321 0.12 -1.20 1.89
N ILE A 322 -0.52 -0.65 0.85
CA ILE A 322 0.21 0.06 -0.21
C ILE A 322 0.91 1.30 0.35
N HIS A 323 0.27 1.99 1.28
CA HIS A 323 0.80 3.15 1.95
C HIS A 323 0.98 2.89 3.44
N GLU A 324 2.18 2.55 3.88
CA GLU A 324 2.49 2.42 5.31
C GLU A 324 3.73 3.26 5.71
N MET A 325 4.14 3.17 6.96
CA MET A 325 5.38 3.78 7.44
C MET A 325 6.60 2.98 6.95
N PRO A 326 7.75 3.65 6.74
CA PRO A 326 8.03 5.07 6.95
C PRO A 326 7.62 5.95 5.76
N ARG A 327 7.81 7.27 5.88
CA ARG A 327 7.55 8.23 4.80
C ARG A 327 8.83 8.95 4.36
N ILE A 328 8.99 9.12 3.06
CA ILE A 328 9.98 10.03 2.46
C ILE A 328 9.22 11.25 1.93
N SER A 329 8.98 12.23 2.80
CA SER A 329 8.10 13.37 2.52
C SER A 329 8.43 14.58 3.39
N ARG A 330 7.64 15.64 3.31
CA ARG A 330 7.76 16.81 4.20
C ARG A 330 7.66 16.46 5.69
N SER A 331 6.91 15.44 6.03
CA SER A 331 6.78 14.86 7.36
C SER A 331 7.52 13.52 7.48
N GLY A 332 8.63 13.38 6.77
CA GLY A 332 9.39 12.14 6.66
C GLY A 332 9.93 11.62 7.98
N SER A 333 10.18 10.32 8.02
CA SER A 333 10.70 9.57 9.15
C SER A 333 12.18 9.21 8.93
N LEU A 334 12.88 8.81 10.01
CA LEU A 334 14.16 8.13 9.87
C LEU A 334 13.95 6.75 9.24
N LEU A 335 14.78 6.42 8.26
CA LEU A 335 14.79 5.11 7.64
C LEU A 335 15.63 4.16 8.51
N GLN A 336 15.26 2.88 8.52
CA GLN A 336 15.97 1.84 9.24
C GLN A 336 16.22 0.65 8.31
N GLU A 337 17.28 -0.08 8.56
CA GLU A 337 17.53 -1.36 7.89
C GLU A 337 16.31 -2.28 7.96
N GLY A 338 15.94 -2.89 6.85
CA GLY A 338 14.73 -3.72 6.72
C GLY A 338 13.47 -2.95 6.31
N HIS A 339 13.48 -1.62 6.23
CA HIS A 339 12.38 -0.89 5.62
C HIS A 339 12.32 -1.14 4.11
N VAL A 340 11.12 -1.36 3.57
CA VAL A 340 10.86 -1.31 2.12
C VAL A 340 10.11 -0.01 1.84
N VAL A 341 10.66 0.82 0.95
CA VAL A 341 10.09 2.13 0.61
C VAL A 341 10.10 2.37 -0.89
N THR A 342 9.14 3.16 -1.38
CA THR A 342 9.17 3.69 -2.75
C THR A 342 10.09 4.90 -2.85
N VAL A 343 10.59 5.16 -4.07
CA VAL A 343 11.26 6.41 -4.46
C VAL A 343 10.66 6.84 -5.79
N GLU A 344 9.71 7.79 -5.72
CA GLU A 344 8.74 8.10 -6.80
C GLU A 344 8.63 9.61 -7.12
N PRO A 345 9.70 10.36 -7.30
CA PRO A 345 9.55 11.78 -7.66
C PRO A 345 8.79 11.93 -8.97
N GLY A 346 7.98 12.99 -9.06
CA GLY A 346 7.23 13.32 -10.27
C GLY A 346 7.12 14.81 -10.52
N LEU A 347 7.02 15.21 -11.78
CA LEU A 347 6.76 16.57 -12.21
C LEU A 347 5.55 16.61 -13.15
N TYR A 348 4.63 17.52 -12.89
CA TYR A 348 3.34 17.60 -13.56
C TYR A 348 3.10 19.03 -14.06
N TYR A 349 3.09 19.22 -15.39
CA TYR A 349 2.93 20.52 -16.02
C TYR A 349 1.86 20.47 -17.11
N PRO A 350 0.62 20.93 -16.85
CA PRO A 350 -0.41 21.04 -17.87
C PRO A 350 0.10 21.78 -19.11
N GLY A 351 -0.19 21.23 -20.29
CA GLY A 351 0.31 21.75 -21.57
C GLY A 351 1.70 21.22 -21.98
N LEU A 352 2.56 20.84 -21.05
CA LEU A 352 3.85 20.21 -21.35
C LEU A 352 3.79 18.68 -21.24
N GLY A 353 3.22 18.18 -20.16
CA GLY A 353 3.11 16.77 -19.81
C GLY A 353 3.52 16.49 -18.36
N ALA A 354 3.54 15.23 -18.01
CA ALA A 354 3.91 14.77 -16.68
C ALA A 354 4.86 13.58 -16.74
N VAL A 355 5.67 13.43 -15.68
CA VAL A 355 6.62 12.31 -15.51
C VAL A 355 6.60 11.87 -14.06
N ARG A 356 6.45 10.57 -13.82
CA ARG A 356 6.72 9.88 -12.54
C ARG A 356 7.55 8.65 -12.83
N ILE A 357 8.62 8.46 -12.06
CA ILE A 357 9.49 7.30 -12.13
C ILE A 357 9.65 6.78 -10.71
N GLU A 358 9.32 5.54 -10.49
CA GLU A 358 9.25 4.91 -9.18
C GLU A 358 9.93 3.56 -9.16
N ASP A 359 10.73 3.35 -8.14
CA ASP A 359 11.25 2.04 -7.75
C ASP A 359 10.97 1.79 -6.26
N MET A 360 10.77 0.55 -5.89
CA MET A 360 10.83 0.10 -4.50
C MET A 360 12.26 -0.28 -4.13
N VAL A 361 12.70 0.13 -2.94
CA VAL A 361 14.02 -0.20 -2.42
C VAL A 361 13.95 -0.75 -1.00
N LEU A 362 14.76 -1.77 -0.71
CA LEU A 362 15.00 -2.28 0.63
C LEU A 362 16.17 -1.50 1.25
N VAL A 363 15.93 -0.85 2.38
CA VAL A 363 16.96 -0.14 3.14
C VAL A 363 17.93 -1.15 3.75
N THR A 364 19.23 -0.94 3.55
CA THR A 364 20.30 -1.72 4.16
C THR A 364 21.19 -0.80 5.01
N LYS A 365 22.10 -1.40 5.78
CA LYS A 365 22.99 -0.66 6.67
C LYS A 365 23.75 0.48 6.00
N ASP A 366 24.32 0.24 4.83
CA ASP A 366 25.23 1.21 4.17
C ASP A 366 24.65 1.81 2.88
N GLY A 367 23.42 1.42 2.49
CA GLY A 367 22.74 1.85 1.26
C GLY A 367 21.35 1.28 1.13
N CYS A 368 20.97 0.90 -0.09
CA CYS A 368 19.72 0.18 -0.34
C CYS A 368 19.89 -0.85 -1.47
N ARG A 369 19.04 -1.84 -1.47
CA ARG A 369 18.89 -2.80 -2.57
C ARG A 369 17.64 -2.44 -3.36
N ASN A 370 17.78 -2.13 -4.65
CA ASN A 370 16.64 -1.89 -5.52
C ASN A 370 15.89 -3.21 -5.74
N LEU A 371 14.60 -3.23 -5.40
CA LEU A 371 13.71 -4.37 -5.59
C LEU A 371 13.04 -4.34 -6.96
N THR A 372 13.03 -3.18 -7.63
CA THR A 372 12.47 -3.02 -8.97
C THR A 372 13.56 -3.27 -10.01
N ASN A 373 13.40 -4.32 -10.80
CA ASN A 373 14.35 -4.68 -11.88
C ASN A 373 13.68 -4.47 -13.24
N PHE A 374 13.23 -3.25 -13.51
CA PHE A 374 12.55 -2.88 -14.74
C PHE A 374 13.19 -1.62 -15.35
N PRO A 375 13.46 -1.60 -16.67
CA PRO A 375 14.16 -0.49 -17.29
C PRO A 375 13.37 0.82 -17.24
N LYS A 376 14.10 1.94 -17.21
CA LYS A 376 13.57 3.30 -17.27
C LYS A 376 13.69 3.81 -18.69
N ILE A 377 12.87 3.27 -19.61
CA ILE A 377 12.83 3.62 -21.03
C ILE A 377 11.79 4.72 -21.21
N PHE A 378 12.17 5.82 -21.87
CA PHE A 378 11.26 6.93 -22.11
C PHE A 378 10.56 6.83 -23.47
N GLU A 379 11.32 6.54 -24.54
CA GLU A 379 10.80 6.45 -25.89
C GLU A 379 10.63 4.98 -26.26
N LEU A 380 9.42 4.59 -26.60
CA LEU A 380 9.11 3.26 -27.11
C LEU A 380 9.14 3.32 -28.65
N ASP A 381 10.11 2.64 -29.23
CA ASP A 381 10.29 2.54 -30.70
C ASP A 381 9.29 1.59 -31.35
#